data_e42394572399e0484983107dfaaac12e
#
_entry.id   e42394572399e0484983107dfaaac12e
#
_cell.length_a   1.000
_cell.length_b   1.000
_cell.length_c   1.000
_cell.angle_alpha   90.00
_cell.angle_beta   90.00
_cell.angle_gamma   90.00
#
_symmetry.space_group_name_H-M   'P 1'
#
loop_
_entity.id
_entity.type
_entity.pdbx_description
1 polymer ?
#
loop_
_entity_poly.entity_id
_entity_poly.type
_entity_poly.pdbx_seq_one_letter_code
_entity_poly.pdbx_strand_id
1 'polypeptide(L)'
;MQRWYAPRLNNIYYPYGCYLRVKINNMGLSLDDMEPIFKVIQALYNRAVTKKNDLDDILYDNKENNKNEEILIRKVLESTKAGIISYTKVQKDILMMNFPNNKPSPYMYCNCEGIDCEKNKPILTYVRKPGMIVSYENYGPWVDGINSTNKEEFIIAIFVLNSNNRLSGIDGNDSLEEYVRKSELADHTSWQDFSFRANNPRIISKIQN
;
A
#
# COMPACT_ATOMS: atom_id res chain seq x y z
N MET A 1 3.67 14.83 3.00
CA MET A 1 3.53 13.96 4.19
C MET A 1 2.51 12.85 3.95
N GLN A 2 1.24 13.15 3.63
CA GLN A 2 0.18 12.17 3.37
C GLN A 2 0.59 11.08 2.36
N ARG A 3 1.21 11.47 1.25
CA ARG A 3 1.71 10.58 0.21
C ARG A 3 2.48 9.37 0.75
N TRP A 4 3.36 9.59 1.75
CA TRP A 4 4.26 8.55 2.24
C TRP A 4 3.83 7.92 3.55
N TYR A 5 3.03 8.62 4.36
CA TYR A 5 2.73 8.21 5.71
C TYR A 5 1.24 8.17 6.04
N ALA A 6 0.35 8.17 5.02
CA ALA A 6 -1.08 8.06 5.27
C ALA A 6 -1.45 6.92 6.25
N PRO A 7 -0.86 5.71 6.15
CA PRO A 7 -1.16 4.63 7.10
C PRO A 7 -0.89 4.95 8.57
N ARG A 8 0.03 5.86 8.85
CA ARG A 8 0.47 6.20 10.22
C ARG A 8 0.05 7.58 10.69
N LEU A 9 -0.34 8.45 9.76
CA LEU A 9 -0.63 9.86 10.03
C LEU A 9 -1.94 9.99 10.84
N ASN A 10 -1.86 10.54 12.07
CA ASN A 10 -2.99 10.67 12.99
C ASN A 10 -3.80 9.37 13.20
N ASN A 11 -3.21 8.21 12.97
CA ASN A 11 -3.88 6.92 13.02
C ASN A 11 -3.80 6.30 14.40
N ILE A 12 -4.87 6.41 15.18
CA ILE A 12 -4.98 5.84 16.53
C ILE A 12 -4.94 4.30 16.54
N TYR A 13 -5.22 3.67 15.43
CA TYR A 13 -5.19 2.21 15.25
C TYR A 13 -3.84 1.69 14.76
N TYR A 14 -2.84 2.57 14.62
CA TYR A 14 -1.51 2.16 14.19
C TYR A 14 -0.88 1.19 15.22
N PRO A 15 -0.54 -0.08 14.85
CA PRO A 15 -0.25 -1.13 15.83
C PRO A 15 1.20 -1.19 16.28
N TYR A 16 2.11 -0.42 15.66
CA TYR A 16 3.55 -0.56 15.87
C TYR A 16 4.17 0.62 16.61
N GLY A 17 3.48 1.13 17.62
CA GLY A 17 3.95 2.22 18.46
C GLY A 17 3.17 3.52 18.25
N CYS A 18 3.88 4.67 18.31
CA CYS A 18 3.19 5.95 18.18
C CYS A 18 2.85 6.28 16.73
N TYR A 19 1.64 6.76 16.49
CA TYR A 19 1.28 7.35 15.20
C TYR A 19 1.96 8.71 15.01
N LEU A 20 2.04 9.15 13.76
CA LEU A 20 2.62 10.43 13.41
C LEU A 20 1.61 11.56 13.63
N ARG A 21 2.05 12.61 14.29
CA ARG A 21 1.35 13.90 14.37
C ARG A 21 2.12 14.94 13.61
N VAL A 22 1.43 15.71 12.81
CA VAL A 22 2.03 16.80 12.04
C VAL A 22 1.51 18.12 12.58
N LYS A 23 2.42 19.06 12.77
CA LYS A 23 2.10 20.45 13.13
C LYS A 23 2.72 21.39 12.10
N ILE A 24 1.95 22.35 11.64
CA ILE A 24 2.41 23.44 10.80
C ILE A 24 2.15 24.74 11.56
N ASN A 25 3.19 25.54 11.82
CA ASN A 25 3.09 26.77 12.61
C ASN A 25 2.35 26.55 13.96
N ASN A 26 2.70 25.49 14.69
CA ASN A 26 2.09 25.03 15.92
C ASN A 26 0.62 24.58 15.84
N MET A 27 -0.02 24.63 14.68
CA MET A 27 -1.35 24.05 14.44
C MET A 27 -1.22 22.59 14.08
N GLY A 28 -1.90 21.71 14.84
CA GLY A 28 -1.97 20.28 14.52
C GLY A 28 -2.86 20.04 13.32
N LEU A 29 -2.41 19.18 12.38
CA LEU A 29 -3.28 18.67 11.33
C LEU A 29 -4.16 17.56 11.91
N SER A 30 -5.46 17.61 11.63
CA SER A 30 -6.43 16.59 11.99
C SER A 30 -6.57 15.54 10.88
N LEU A 31 -7.38 14.50 11.13
CA LEU A 31 -7.77 13.57 10.07
C LEU A 31 -8.61 14.26 8.99
N ASP A 32 -9.39 15.27 9.37
CA ASP A 32 -10.24 15.99 8.43
C ASP A 32 -9.44 16.77 7.39
N ASP A 33 -8.21 17.15 7.74
CA ASP A 33 -7.28 17.82 6.82
C ASP A 33 -6.61 16.87 5.80
N MET A 34 -6.85 15.56 5.91
CA MET A 34 -6.34 14.60 4.93
C MET A 34 -7.23 14.58 3.68
N GLU A 35 -6.59 14.47 2.53
CA GLU A 35 -7.29 14.24 1.27
C GLU A 35 -8.09 12.92 1.31
N PRO A 36 -9.26 12.86 0.67
CA PRO A 36 -10.14 11.69 0.74
C PRO A 36 -9.46 10.37 0.40
N ILE A 37 -8.66 10.34 -0.65
CA ILE A 37 -7.94 9.12 -1.07
C ILE A 37 -6.97 8.61 0.00
N PHE A 38 -6.32 9.50 0.74
CA PHE A 38 -5.39 9.08 1.79
C PHE A 38 -6.12 8.60 3.05
N LYS A 39 -7.34 9.06 3.31
CA LYS A 39 -8.24 8.47 4.32
C LYS A 39 -8.61 7.03 3.93
N VAL A 40 -8.95 6.79 2.67
CA VAL A 40 -9.22 5.44 2.15
C VAL A 40 -7.99 4.53 2.31
N ILE A 41 -6.80 4.98 1.93
CA ILE A 41 -5.55 4.22 2.10
C ILE A 41 -5.31 3.88 3.58
N GLN A 42 -5.55 4.84 4.49
CA GLN A 42 -5.43 4.57 5.93
C GLN A 42 -6.45 3.55 6.43
N ALA A 43 -7.69 3.64 5.98
CA ALA A 43 -8.74 2.69 6.35
C ALA A 43 -8.44 1.27 5.82
N LEU A 44 -7.95 1.14 4.58
CA LEU A 44 -7.47 -0.14 4.04
C LEU A 44 -6.31 -0.72 4.86
N TYR A 45 -5.38 0.14 5.29
CA TYR A 45 -4.29 -0.28 6.17
C TYR A 45 -4.82 -0.80 7.52
N ASN A 46 -5.70 -0.04 8.17
CA ASN A 46 -6.30 -0.44 9.44
C ASN A 46 -7.01 -1.78 9.32
N ARG A 47 -7.77 -1.97 8.26
CA ARG A 47 -8.44 -3.22 7.97
C ARG A 47 -7.47 -4.39 7.78
N ALA A 48 -6.35 -4.17 7.09
CA ALA A 48 -5.33 -5.20 6.89
C ALA A 48 -4.66 -5.62 8.21
N VAL A 49 -4.35 -4.66 9.11
CA VAL A 49 -3.56 -4.93 10.32
C VAL A 49 -4.39 -5.20 11.57
N THR A 50 -5.58 -4.63 11.69
CA THR A 50 -6.42 -4.73 12.91
C THR A 50 -7.73 -5.46 12.69
N LYS A 51 -8.07 -5.79 11.45
CA LYS A 51 -9.37 -6.30 11.01
C LYS A 51 -10.55 -5.36 11.32
N LYS A 52 -10.28 -4.11 11.67
CA LYS A 52 -11.30 -3.08 11.82
C LYS A 52 -11.70 -2.53 10.46
N ASN A 53 -12.98 -2.31 10.27
CA ASN A 53 -13.53 -1.85 9.01
C ASN A 53 -14.08 -0.43 9.17
N ASP A 54 -13.20 0.55 9.04
CA ASP A 54 -13.56 1.97 9.08
C ASP A 54 -13.93 2.52 7.69
N LEU A 55 -13.95 1.65 6.66
CA LEU A 55 -14.26 2.03 5.28
C LEU A 55 -15.72 2.40 5.10
N ASP A 56 -16.61 1.78 5.88
CA ASP A 56 -18.05 2.05 5.80
C ASP A 56 -18.38 3.50 6.17
N ASP A 57 -17.55 4.13 7.00
CA ASP A 57 -17.70 5.53 7.41
C ASP A 57 -17.18 6.51 6.34
N ILE A 58 -16.28 6.05 5.48
CA ILE A 58 -15.62 6.88 4.45
C ILE A 58 -16.27 6.69 3.08
N LEU A 59 -16.67 5.45 2.80
CA LEU A 59 -17.26 5.04 1.52
C LEU A 59 -18.73 4.72 1.77
N TYR A 60 -19.60 5.63 1.44
CA TYR A 60 -21.06 5.51 1.61
C TYR A 60 -21.72 4.34 0.87
N ASP A 61 -20.96 3.62 0.05
CA ASP A 61 -21.51 2.54 -0.78
C ASP A 61 -20.57 1.35 -0.89
N ASN A 62 -21.11 0.13 -0.72
CA ASN A 62 -20.51 -1.16 -1.07
C ASN A 62 -19.70 -1.93 -0.02
N LYS A 63 -20.38 -2.47 0.99
CA LYS A 63 -19.83 -3.52 1.87
C LYS A 63 -19.33 -4.77 1.11
N GLU A 64 -19.88 -5.04 -0.07
CA GLU A 64 -19.53 -6.21 -0.88
C GLU A 64 -18.17 -6.12 -1.59
N ASN A 65 -17.65 -4.93 -1.80
CA ASN A 65 -16.42 -4.70 -2.57
C ASN A 65 -15.15 -4.61 -1.71
N ASN A 66 -15.30 -4.71 -0.40
CA ASN A 66 -14.19 -4.58 0.55
C ASN A 66 -13.63 -5.96 0.90
N LYS A 67 -12.43 -6.31 0.43
CA LYS A 67 -11.82 -7.62 0.68
C LYS A 67 -10.41 -7.52 1.22
N ASN A 68 -10.06 -8.52 2.05
CA ASN A 68 -8.70 -8.79 2.49
C ASN A 68 -8.29 -10.17 2.00
N GLU A 69 -7.11 -10.27 1.43
CA GLU A 69 -6.53 -11.55 1.00
C GLU A 69 -5.11 -11.70 1.55
N GLU A 70 -4.80 -12.92 2.00
CA GLU A 70 -3.45 -13.27 2.45
C GLU A 70 -2.59 -13.64 1.26
N ILE A 71 -1.41 -13.04 1.18
CA ILE A 71 -0.41 -13.34 0.17
C ILE A 71 0.67 -14.23 0.76
N LEU A 72 0.95 -15.35 0.10
CA LEU A 72 1.95 -16.33 0.50
C LEU A 72 3.23 -16.16 -0.34
N ILE A 73 4.38 -16.44 0.28
CA ILE A 73 5.63 -16.56 -0.44
C ILE A 73 5.66 -17.93 -1.13
N ARG A 74 5.59 -17.93 -2.46
CA ARG A 74 5.49 -19.17 -3.25
C ARG A 74 6.83 -19.94 -3.34
N LYS A 75 6.72 -21.27 -3.45
CA LYS A 75 7.78 -22.25 -3.84
C LYS A 75 8.93 -22.54 -2.86
N VAL A 76 9.23 -21.68 -1.90
CA VAL A 76 10.35 -21.92 -0.96
C VAL A 76 9.90 -21.91 0.48
N LEU A 77 8.87 -21.14 0.76
CA LEU A 77 8.33 -20.96 2.11
C LEU A 77 6.79 -21.07 2.04
N GLU A 78 6.29 -22.18 1.50
CA GLU A 78 4.87 -22.40 1.13
C GLU A 78 3.85 -22.08 2.24
N SER A 79 4.29 -22.04 3.48
CA SER A 79 3.45 -21.67 4.64
C SER A 79 3.70 -20.26 5.15
N THR A 80 4.62 -19.50 4.55
CA THR A 80 4.99 -18.18 5.06
C THR A 80 4.16 -17.10 4.42
N LYS A 81 3.40 -16.39 5.25
CA LYS A 81 2.60 -15.24 4.82
C LYS A 81 3.52 -14.04 4.53
N ALA A 82 3.53 -13.60 3.28
CA ALA A 82 4.26 -12.40 2.88
C ALA A 82 3.60 -11.12 3.39
N GLY A 83 2.28 -11.11 3.39
CA GLY A 83 1.50 -9.95 3.81
C GLY A 83 0.02 -10.11 3.53
N ILE A 84 -0.69 -9.01 3.59
CA ILE A 84 -2.12 -8.92 3.34
C ILE A 84 -2.35 -7.86 2.28
N ILE A 85 -3.14 -8.17 1.27
CA ILE A 85 -3.73 -7.20 0.36
C ILE A 85 -5.13 -6.86 0.87
N SER A 86 -5.37 -5.57 1.05
CA SER A 86 -6.70 -5.03 1.32
C SER A 86 -7.07 -4.08 0.18
N TYR A 87 -8.27 -4.23 -0.37
CA TYR A 87 -8.70 -3.44 -1.52
C TYR A 87 -10.16 -3.05 -1.46
N THR A 88 -10.48 -1.98 -2.17
CA THR A 88 -11.83 -1.45 -2.35
C THR A 88 -11.98 -0.76 -3.70
N LYS A 89 -13.22 -0.50 -4.08
CA LYS A 89 -13.54 0.39 -5.20
C LYS A 89 -13.84 1.79 -4.65
N VAL A 90 -13.40 2.78 -5.37
CA VAL A 90 -13.68 4.19 -5.08
C VAL A 90 -14.19 4.91 -6.31
N GLN A 91 -15.03 5.91 -6.12
CA GLN A 91 -15.44 6.79 -7.20
C GLN A 91 -14.28 7.72 -7.57
N LYS A 92 -14.28 8.20 -8.80
CA LYS A 92 -13.24 9.06 -9.37
C LYS A 92 -13.00 10.34 -8.57
N ASP A 93 -14.04 10.91 -7.99
CA ASP A 93 -13.96 12.12 -7.15
C ASP A 93 -13.09 11.91 -5.91
N ILE A 94 -13.10 10.72 -5.33
CA ILE A 94 -12.24 10.35 -4.19
C ILE A 94 -10.76 10.42 -4.56
N LEU A 95 -10.40 10.14 -5.82
CA LEU A 95 -9.02 10.23 -6.29
C LEU A 95 -8.55 11.67 -6.48
N MET A 96 -9.48 12.60 -6.66
CA MET A 96 -9.14 13.99 -6.92
C MET A 96 -8.61 14.66 -5.65
N MET A 97 -7.52 15.39 -5.79
CA MET A 97 -6.94 16.16 -4.69
C MET A 97 -7.32 17.64 -4.81
N ASN A 98 -7.44 18.28 -3.65
CA ASN A 98 -7.58 19.73 -3.60
C ASN A 98 -6.31 20.43 -4.12
N PHE A 99 -5.15 19.87 -3.85
CA PHE A 99 -3.87 20.37 -4.33
C PHE A 99 -2.97 19.23 -4.85
N PRO A 100 -2.48 19.34 -6.08
CA PRO A 100 -2.86 20.33 -7.11
C PRO A 100 -4.27 20.08 -7.64
N ASN A 101 -4.99 21.16 -7.86
CA ASN A 101 -6.38 21.14 -8.30
C ASN A 101 -6.58 20.25 -9.53
N ASN A 102 -7.66 19.48 -9.52
CA ASN A 102 -8.13 18.67 -10.66
C ASN A 102 -7.14 17.62 -11.17
N LYS A 103 -6.18 17.19 -10.34
CA LYS A 103 -5.30 16.08 -10.69
C LYS A 103 -5.59 14.89 -9.80
N PRO A 104 -5.75 13.68 -10.38
CA PRO A 104 -5.94 12.48 -9.59
C PRO A 104 -4.70 12.18 -8.75
N SER A 105 -4.92 11.81 -7.50
CA SER A 105 -3.90 11.23 -6.64
C SER A 105 -4.40 9.85 -6.21
N PRO A 106 -3.58 8.85 -6.09
CA PRO A 106 -2.12 8.82 -6.13
C PRO A 106 -1.53 8.61 -7.54
N TYR A 107 -2.30 8.65 -8.61
CA TYR A 107 -1.78 8.51 -9.98
C TYR A 107 -0.59 9.40 -10.28
N MET A 108 -0.55 10.61 -9.71
CA MET A 108 0.60 11.50 -9.83
C MET A 108 1.92 10.93 -9.35
N TYR A 109 1.85 9.84 -8.58
CA TYR A 109 3.01 9.21 -7.94
C TYR A 109 3.34 7.84 -8.52
N CYS A 110 2.50 7.35 -9.41
CA CYS A 110 2.86 6.21 -10.23
C CYS A 110 3.91 6.69 -11.25
N ASN A 111 4.96 5.89 -11.47
CA ASN A 111 6.02 6.20 -12.43
C ASN A 111 5.53 6.08 -13.88
N CYS A 112 4.38 6.64 -14.19
CA CYS A 112 3.76 6.61 -15.50
C CYS A 112 3.83 7.99 -16.14
N GLU A 113 4.52 8.09 -17.24
CA GLU A 113 4.36 9.21 -18.14
C GLU A 113 2.94 9.17 -18.75
N GLY A 114 2.16 10.20 -18.47
CA GLY A 114 0.81 10.32 -18.99
C GLY A 114 -0.20 9.46 -18.24
N ILE A 115 -0.83 10.07 -17.26
CA ILE A 115 -1.91 9.46 -16.49
C ILE A 115 -3.14 9.37 -17.38
N ASP A 116 -3.36 8.18 -17.89
CA ASP A 116 -4.59 7.86 -18.58
C ASP A 116 -5.65 7.41 -17.55
N CYS A 117 -6.27 8.40 -16.90
CA CYS A 117 -7.37 8.14 -15.98
C CYS A 117 -8.55 7.45 -16.66
N GLU A 118 -8.56 7.43 -17.99
CA GLU A 118 -9.63 6.78 -18.77
C GLU A 118 -9.51 5.25 -18.75
N LYS A 119 -8.33 4.72 -18.46
CA LYS A 119 -8.12 3.27 -18.43
C LYS A 119 -8.50 2.61 -17.12
N ASN A 120 -8.87 3.35 -16.09
CA ASN A 120 -9.29 2.84 -14.77
C ASN A 120 -8.38 1.76 -14.19
N LYS A 121 -7.08 1.86 -14.44
CA LYS A 121 -6.13 0.89 -13.90
C LYS A 121 -6.14 0.91 -12.38
N PRO A 122 -6.08 -0.27 -11.73
CA PRO A 122 -5.94 -0.34 -10.29
C PRO A 122 -4.69 0.38 -9.81
N ILE A 123 -4.73 0.88 -8.60
CA ILE A 123 -3.58 1.46 -7.92
C ILE A 123 -3.25 0.59 -6.73
N LEU A 124 -2.07 -0.02 -6.74
CA LEU A 124 -1.53 -0.80 -5.64
C LEU A 124 -0.50 0.01 -4.87
N THR A 125 -0.66 0.05 -3.56
CA THR A 125 0.22 0.77 -2.63
C THR A 125 0.96 -0.24 -1.77
N TYR A 126 2.30 -0.15 -1.70
CA TYR A 126 3.14 -1.03 -0.88
C TYR A 126 3.51 -0.36 0.42
N VAL A 127 3.28 -1.05 1.54
CA VAL A 127 3.50 -0.50 2.90
C VAL A 127 4.36 -1.42 3.75
N ARG A 128 5.37 -0.84 4.39
CA ARG A 128 6.22 -1.51 5.40
C ARG A 128 5.74 -1.25 6.82
N LYS A 129 6.32 -2.00 7.78
CA LYS A 129 6.04 -1.92 9.22
C LYS A 129 5.99 -0.49 9.80
N PRO A 130 6.87 0.45 9.43
CA PRO A 130 6.77 1.81 9.93
C PRO A 130 5.51 2.58 9.52
N GLY A 131 4.60 1.96 8.76
CA GLY A 131 3.46 2.64 8.17
C GLY A 131 3.88 3.62 7.06
N MET A 132 5.01 3.33 6.43
CA MET A 132 5.54 4.09 5.31
C MET A 132 5.15 3.43 4.00
N ILE A 133 4.58 4.22 3.11
CA ILE A 133 4.32 3.83 1.74
C ILE A 133 5.63 3.91 0.96
N VAL A 134 6.01 2.82 0.29
CA VAL A 134 7.23 2.72 -0.51
C VAL A 134 6.95 3.13 -1.94
N SER A 135 5.88 2.58 -2.54
CA SER A 135 5.53 2.88 -3.92
C SER A 135 4.04 2.82 -4.16
N TYR A 136 3.65 3.44 -5.27
CA TYR A 136 2.33 3.33 -5.89
C TYR A 136 2.54 2.77 -7.29
N GLU A 137 1.85 1.70 -7.62
CA GLU A 137 1.94 1.04 -8.91
C GLU A 137 0.56 0.88 -9.55
N ASN A 138 0.49 1.10 -10.85
CA ASN A 138 -0.69 0.88 -11.66
C ASN A 138 -0.41 0.02 -12.90
N TYR A 139 0.71 -0.70 -12.89
CA TYR A 139 1.13 -1.66 -13.90
C TYR A 139 1.89 -2.81 -13.24
N GLY A 140 2.09 -3.90 -13.98
CA GLY A 140 2.83 -5.06 -13.50
C GLY A 140 1.94 -6.22 -13.08
N PRO A 141 2.53 -7.36 -12.68
CA PRO A 141 1.81 -8.62 -12.54
C PRO A 141 0.67 -8.62 -11.52
N TRP A 142 0.66 -7.65 -10.60
CA TRP A 142 -0.37 -7.55 -9.57
C TRP A 142 -1.59 -6.71 -9.96
N VAL A 143 -1.47 -5.92 -11.02
CA VAL A 143 -2.51 -4.98 -11.44
C VAL A 143 -2.91 -5.15 -12.91
N ASP A 144 -2.04 -5.73 -13.74
CA ASP A 144 -2.33 -5.92 -15.15
C ASP A 144 -3.48 -6.90 -15.36
N GLY A 145 -4.40 -6.53 -16.24
CA GLY A 145 -5.60 -7.31 -16.54
C GLY A 145 -6.77 -7.11 -15.57
N ILE A 146 -6.58 -6.33 -14.51
CA ILE A 146 -7.64 -5.98 -13.56
C ILE A 146 -8.12 -4.57 -13.89
N ASN A 147 -9.36 -4.43 -14.34
CA ASN A 147 -9.96 -3.12 -14.62
C ASN A 147 -11.35 -3.05 -13.98
N SER A 148 -11.74 -1.88 -13.52
CA SER A 148 -13.13 -1.65 -13.20
C SER A 148 -13.96 -1.63 -14.49
N THR A 149 -15.15 -2.21 -14.45
CA THR A 149 -16.10 -2.17 -15.58
C THR A 149 -16.74 -0.79 -15.76
N ASN A 150 -16.76 -0.01 -14.69
CA ASN A 150 -17.28 1.35 -14.69
C ASN A 150 -16.14 2.35 -14.79
N LYS A 151 -16.18 3.26 -15.78
CA LYS A 151 -15.13 4.26 -15.99
C LYS A 151 -14.97 5.28 -14.86
N GLU A 152 -16.01 5.47 -14.06
CA GLU A 152 -15.98 6.38 -12.91
C GLU A 152 -15.53 5.69 -11.61
N GLU A 153 -15.28 4.37 -11.66
CA GLU A 153 -14.80 3.61 -10.51
C GLU A 153 -13.35 3.16 -10.68
N PHE A 154 -12.60 3.23 -9.61
CA PHE A 154 -11.20 2.80 -9.53
C PHE A 154 -11.00 1.79 -8.41
N ILE A 155 -10.14 0.81 -8.63
CA ILE A 155 -9.72 -0.14 -7.60
C ILE A 155 -8.49 0.42 -6.92
N ILE A 156 -8.58 0.61 -5.60
CA ILE A 156 -7.46 0.98 -4.76
C ILE A 156 -7.11 -0.20 -3.88
N ALA A 157 -5.86 -0.59 -3.89
CA ALA A 157 -5.34 -1.67 -3.08
C ALA A 157 -4.12 -1.25 -2.26
N ILE A 158 -3.94 -1.89 -1.12
CA ILE A 158 -2.76 -1.74 -0.28
C ILE A 158 -2.21 -3.12 0.06
N PHE A 159 -0.93 -3.33 -0.18
CA PHE A 159 -0.20 -4.48 0.31
C PHE A 159 0.55 -4.10 1.58
N VAL A 160 0.22 -4.75 2.69
CA VAL A 160 0.87 -4.57 3.98
C VAL A 160 1.75 -5.78 4.26
N LEU A 161 3.06 -5.54 4.33
CA LEU A 161 4.06 -6.57 4.57
C LEU A 161 3.91 -7.20 5.96
N ASN A 162 4.00 -8.53 6.04
CA ASN A 162 4.11 -9.24 7.33
C ASN A 162 5.54 -9.16 7.87
N SER A 163 5.87 -8.02 8.39
CA SER A 163 7.23 -7.63 8.80
C SER A 163 7.85 -8.49 9.88
N ASN A 164 7.03 -9.21 10.66
CA ASN A 164 7.51 -10.02 11.79
C ASN A 164 7.89 -11.45 11.40
N ASN A 165 7.61 -11.87 10.15
CA ASN A 165 7.98 -13.19 9.68
C ASN A 165 9.50 -13.35 9.63
N ARG A 166 9.99 -14.46 10.14
CA ARG A 166 11.38 -14.85 9.98
C ARG A 166 11.54 -15.72 8.74
N LEU A 167 12.52 -15.39 7.95
CA LEU A 167 12.88 -16.15 6.76
C LEU A 167 13.82 -17.27 7.20
N SER A 168 13.29 -18.48 7.36
CA SER A 168 14.12 -19.67 7.66
C SER A 168 14.92 -20.07 6.42
N GLY A 169 16.20 -20.43 6.60
CA GLY A 169 17.07 -20.92 5.51
C GLY A 169 17.79 -19.83 4.73
N ILE A 170 17.73 -18.59 5.14
CA ILE A 170 18.56 -17.49 4.65
C ILE A 170 19.64 -17.20 5.68
N ASP A 171 20.89 -17.05 5.23
CA ASP A 171 21.99 -16.70 6.10
C ASP A 171 21.63 -15.48 6.97
N GLY A 172 21.52 -15.70 8.28
CA GLY A 172 21.44 -14.64 9.25
C GLY A 172 20.10 -14.39 9.92
N ASN A 173 19.12 -15.29 9.91
CA ASN A 173 17.84 -15.07 10.60
C ASN A 173 17.12 -13.74 10.28
N ASP A 174 17.32 -13.20 9.09
CA ASP A 174 16.70 -11.96 8.70
C ASP A 174 15.17 -12.09 8.74
N SER A 175 14.51 -11.07 9.29
CA SER A 175 13.06 -10.94 9.15
C SER A 175 12.70 -10.56 7.72
N LEU A 176 11.46 -10.81 7.33
CA LEU A 176 10.96 -10.35 6.02
C LEU A 176 11.08 -8.83 5.87
N GLU A 177 10.90 -8.07 6.96
CA GLU A 177 11.12 -6.61 6.98
C GLU A 177 12.56 -6.24 6.65
N GLU A 178 13.54 -6.93 7.24
CA GLU A 178 14.96 -6.65 6.96
C GLU A 178 15.32 -6.98 5.53
N TYR A 179 14.82 -8.11 5.01
CA TYR A 179 15.03 -8.49 3.63
C TYR A 179 14.47 -7.42 2.67
N VAL A 180 13.21 -7.02 2.86
CA VAL A 180 12.55 -6.02 2.02
C VAL A 180 13.24 -4.66 2.14
N ARG A 181 13.65 -4.26 3.35
CA ARG A 181 14.39 -3.01 3.56
C ARG A 181 15.74 -2.99 2.81
N LYS A 182 16.43 -4.12 2.79
CA LYS A 182 17.70 -4.26 2.04
C LYS A 182 17.45 -4.33 0.52
N SER A 183 16.25 -4.75 0.10
CA SER A 183 15.83 -4.84 -1.30
C SER A 183 15.23 -3.54 -1.84
N GLU A 184 15.03 -2.56 -0.98
CA GLU A 184 14.47 -1.27 -1.36
C GLU A 184 15.51 -0.42 -2.11
N LEU A 185 15.12 0.17 -3.22
CA LEU A 185 15.98 1.08 -3.96
C LEU A 185 16.28 2.34 -3.14
N ALA A 186 17.41 2.97 -3.41
CA ALA A 186 17.88 4.14 -2.67
C ALA A 186 16.91 5.35 -2.74
N ASP A 187 16.12 5.42 -3.79
CA ASP A 187 15.08 6.44 -3.97
C ASP A 187 13.72 6.06 -3.37
N HIS A 188 13.64 4.91 -2.69
CA HIS A 188 12.41 4.38 -2.07
C HIS A 188 11.24 4.22 -3.06
N THR A 189 11.51 3.87 -4.32
CA THR A 189 10.47 3.77 -5.37
C THR A 189 9.98 2.35 -5.61
N SER A 190 10.78 1.35 -5.28
CA SER A 190 10.41 -0.07 -5.48
C SER A 190 11.27 -1.02 -4.65
N TRP A 191 10.89 -2.30 -4.67
CA TRP A 191 11.67 -3.40 -4.11
C TRP A 191 12.25 -4.25 -5.22
N GLN A 192 13.54 -4.59 -5.12
CA GLN A 192 14.22 -5.48 -6.05
C GLN A 192 15.02 -6.54 -5.30
N ASP A 193 14.98 -7.80 -5.78
CA ASP A 193 15.79 -8.86 -5.20
C ASP A 193 17.29 -8.56 -5.32
N PHE A 194 18.05 -8.85 -4.25
CA PHE A 194 19.51 -8.69 -4.31
C PHE A 194 20.15 -9.61 -5.35
N SER A 195 21.00 -9.07 -6.16
CA SER A 195 21.80 -9.83 -7.13
C SER A 195 23.07 -10.46 -6.53
N PHE A 196 23.45 -10.08 -5.29
CA PHE A 196 24.81 -10.30 -4.77
C PHE A 196 25.07 -11.66 -4.11
N ARG A 197 24.05 -12.48 -3.86
CA ARG A 197 24.24 -13.78 -3.20
C ARG A 197 23.80 -14.90 -4.11
N ALA A 198 24.72 -15.84 -4.39
CA ALA A 198 24.45 -17.02 -5.22
C ALA A 198 23.23 -17.86 -4.74
N ASN A 199 22.89 -17.78 -3.45
CA ASN A 199 21.79 -18.50 -2.81
C ASN A 199 20.64 -17.58 -2.42
N ASN A 200 20.51 -16.40 -3.02
CA ASN A 200 19.41 -15.49 -2.71
C ASN A 200 18.07 -16.12 -3.16
N PRO A 201 17.11 -16.28 -2.24
CA PRO A 201 15.83 -16.94 -2.54
C PRO A 201 14.91 -16.11 -3.44
N ARG A 202 15.32 -14.90 -3.85
CA ARG A 202 14.50 -13.98 -4.66
C ARG A 202 13.10 -13.80 -4.09
N ILE A 203 13.03 -13.38 -2.83
CA ILE A 203 11.77 -13.29 -2.08
C ILE A 203 10.80 -12.30 -2.75
N ILE A 204 11.30 -11.15 -3.22
CA ILE A 204 10.45 -10.14 -3.87
C ILE A 204 9.75 -10.74 -5.10
N SER A 205 10.52 -11.36 -6.00
CA SER A 205 9.96 -12.02 -7.18
C SER A 205 8.96 -13.14 -6.84
N LYS A 206 9.11 -13.80 -5.69
CA LYS A 206 8.18 -14.85 -5.25
C LYS A 206 6.92 -14.31 -4.60
N ILE A 207 6.95 -13.12 -4.06
CA ILE A 207 5.76 -12.41 -3.59
C ILE A 207 4.99 -11.89 -4.80
N GLN A 208 5.69 -11.39 -5.83
CA GLN A 208 5.09 -10.76 -7.00
C GLN A 208 4.59 -11.74 -8.07
N ASN A 209 5.05 -12.98 -8.08
CA ASN A 209 4.62 -14.03 -9.00
C ASN A 209 3.75 -15.08 -8.31
#